data_75a0caede1641a6d37446a8f4a7f09ce
#
_entry.id   75a0caede1641a6d37446a8f4a7f09ce
#
_cell.length_a   1.000
_cell.length_b   1.000
_cell.length_c   1.000
_cell.angle_alpha   90.00
_cell.angle_beta   90.00
_cell.angle_gamma   90.00
#
_symmetry.space_group_name_H-M   'P 1'
#
loop_
_entity.id
_entity.type
_entity.pdbx_description
1 polymer ?
#
loop_
_entity_poly.entity_id
_entity_poly.type
_entity_poly.pdbx_seq_one_letter_code
_entity_poly.pdbx_strand_id
1 'polypeptide(L)' 'MNTLKFERKENWGEIRFYPKCEKSRFLADLCGRKIFYRQEVLDIRDKLGYEVELINTTL' A
#
# COMPACT_ATOMS: atom_id res chain seq x y z
N MET A 1 -16.29 -2.04 -6.13
CA MET A 1 -15.48 -2.38 -4.98
C MET A 1 -14.08 -1.81 -5.14
N ASN A 2 -13.61 -1.14 -4.11
CA ASN A 2 -12.33 -0.46 -4.17
C ASN A 2 -11.28 -1.26 -3.41
N THR A 3 -10.61 -2.14 -4.12
CA THR A 3 -9.53 -2.95 -3.56
C THR A 3 -8.21 -2.40 -4.03
N LEU A 4 -7.34 -2.09 -3.09
CA LEU A 4 -6.00 -1.61 -3.38
C LEU A 4 -5.02 -2.73 -3.13
N LYS A 5 -4.10 -2.92 -4.06
CA LYS A 5 -3.08 -3.95 -3.95
C LYS A 5 -1.73 -3.31 -3.68
N PHE A 6 -1.08 -3.79 -2.65
CA PHE A 6 0.26 -3.33 -2.29
C PHE A 6 1.18 -4.52 -2.17
N GLU A 7 2.44 -4.34 -2.56
CA GLU A 7 3.46 -5.32 -2.33
C GLU A 7 4.18 -5.01 -1.03
N ARG A 8 4.17 -5.96 -0.11
CA ARG A 8 4.87 -5.80 1.16
C ARG A 8 6.32 -6.23 0.98
N LYS A 9 7.23 -5.32 1.29
CA LYS A 9 8.66 -5.61 1.32
C LYS A 9 9.21 -5.26 2.68
N GLU A 10 9.97 -6.17 3.25
CA GLU A 10 10.67 -5.94 4.50
C GLU A 10 12.15 -5.84 4.20
N ASN A 11 12.77 -4.77 4.69
CA ASN A 11 14.18 -4.52 4.45
C ASN A 11 14.77 -3.88 5.69
N TRP A 12 15.76 -4.52 6.28
CA TRP A 12 16.45 -4.00 7.47
C TRP A 12 15.50 -3.71 8.63
N GLY A 13 14.47 -4.52 8.80
CA GLY A 13 13.50 -4.32 9.85
C GLY A 13 12.42 -3.28 9.54
N GLU A 14 12.49 -2.64 8.39
CA GLU A 14 11.45 -1.72 7.95
C GLU A 14 10.51 -2.40 6.98
N ILE A 15 9.21 -2.19 7.19
CA ILE A 15 8.19 -2.72 6.30
C ILE A 15 7.73 -1.59 5.40
N ARG A 16 7.81 -1.81 4.09
CA ARG A 16 7.38 -0.84 3.09
C ARG A 16 6.34 -1.47 2.19
N PHE A 17 5.37 -0.67 1.80
CA PHE A 17 4.32 -1.12 0.90
C PHE A 17 4.41 -0.36 -0.41
N TYR A 18 4.53 -1.09 -1.50
CA TYR A 18 4.61 -0.52 -2.83
C TYR A 18 3.29 -0.70 -3.55
N PRO A 19 2.75 0.35 -4.18
CA PRO A 19 1.50 0.23 -4.92
C PRO A 19 1.69 -0.71 -6.12
N LYS A 20 0.77 -1.66 -6.26
CA LYS A 20 0.85 -2.65 -7.34
C LYS A 20 -0.28 -2.57 -8.35
N CYS A 21 -1.42 -2.01 -7.98
CA CYS A 21 -2.50 -1.84 -8.94
C CYS A 21 -2.59 -0.38 -9.36
N GLU A 22 -3.32 -0.16 -10.45
CA GLU A 22 -3.48 1.18 -10.99
C GLU A 22 -4.09 2.14 -9.99
N LYS A 23 -5.09 1.68 -9.25
CA LYS A 23 -5.75 2.51 -8.24
C LYS A 23 -4.82 2.89 -7.11
N SER A 24 -4.00 1.94 -6.64
CA SER A 24 -3.06 2.24 -5.57
C SER A 24 -1.95 3.19 -6.04
N ARG A 25 -1.52 3.05 -7.29
CA ARG A 25 -0.56 3.98 -7.88
C ARG A 25 -1.14 5.38 -8.00
N PHE A 26 -2.39 5.47 -8.41
CA PHE A 26 -3.08 6.74 -8.51
C PHE A 26 -3.19 7.42 -7.16
N LEU A 27 -3.55 6.66 -6.14
CA LEU A 27 -3.64 7.17 -4.79
C LEU A 27 -2.28 7.66 -4.29
N ALA A 28 -1.23 6.90 -4.56
CA ALA A 28 0.12 7.30 -4.19
C ALA A 28 0.53 8.60 -4.88
N ASP A 29 0.18 8.74 -6.14
CA ASP A 29 0.48 9.93 -6.91
C ASP A 29 -0.26 11.16 -6.35
N LEU A 30 -1.53 10.99 -6.01
CA LEU A 30 -2.32 12.06 -5.41
C LEU A 30 -1.73 12.52 -4.07
N CYS A 31 -1.20 11.59 -3.30
CA CYS A 31 -0.59 11.90 -2.02
C CYS A 31 0.87 12.37 -2.14
N GLY A 32 1.41 12.33 -3.34
CA GLY A 32 2.80 12.70 -3.57
C GLY A 32 3.79 11.71 -2.98
N ARG A 33 3.42 10.44 -2.91
CA ARG A 33 4.25 9.40 -2.30
C ARG A 33 4.55 8.30 -3.30
N LYS A 34 5.71 7.69 -3.15
CA LYS A 34 6.09 6.55 -3.97
C LYS A 34 5.86 5.23 -3.24
N ILE A 35 5.92 5.27 -1.92
CA ILE A 35 5.72 4.10 -1.07
C ILE A 35 4.83 4.49 0.11
N PHE A 36 4.27 3.47 0.74
CA PHE A 36 3.45 3.66 1.94
C PHE A 36 4.07 2.88 3.08
N TYR A 37 3.90 3.40 4.28
CA TYR A 37 4.30 2.71 5.50
C TYR A 37 3.07 2.04 6.12
N ARG A 38 3.33 1.15 7.06
CA ARG A 38 2.27 0.39 7.70
C ARG A 38 1.13 1.26 8.22
N GLN A 39 1.46 2.34 8.92
CA GLN A 39 0.44 3.22 9.49
C GLN A 39 -0.43 3.84 8.39
N GLU A 40 0.17 4.18 7.29
CA GLU A 40 -0.56 4.80 6.19
C GLU A 40 -1.50 3.82 5.51
N VAL A 41 -1.07 2.57 5.36
CA VAL A 41 -1.93 1.53 4.79
C VAL A 41 -3.12 1.25 5.72
N LEU A 42 -2.87 1.22 7.01
CA LEU A 42 -3.95 1.04 7.98
C LEU A 42 -4.93 2.20 7.95
N ASP A 43 -4.44 3.42 7.80
CA ASP A 43 -5.30 4.60 7.69
C ASP A 43 -6.16 4.56 6.43
N ILE A 44 -5.58 4.13 5.32
CA ILE A 44 -6.34 3.98 4.07
C ILE A 44 -7.48 2.99 4.26
N ARG A 45 -7.20 1.87 4.90
CA ARG A 45 -8.20 0.85 5.14
C ARG A 45 -9.29 1.33 6.09
N ASP A 46 -8.89 1.95 7.21
CA ASP A 46 -9.84 2.30 8.28
C ASP A 46 -10.56 3.62 8.03
N LYS A 47 -9.86 4.61 7.49
CA LYS A 47 -10.42 5.94 7.31
C LYS A 47 -11.07 6.15 5.96
N LEU A 48 -10.50 5.60 4.91
CA LEU A 48 -11.03 5.74 3.56
C LEU A 48 -11.95 4.59 3.16
N GLY A 49 -11.94 3.51 3.92
CA GLY A 49 -12.83 2.39 3.68
C GLY A 49 -12.44 1.52 2.49
N TYR A 50 -11.18 1.58 2.05
CA TYR A 50 -10.71 0.70 0.99
C TYR A 50 -10.32 -0.66 1.54
N GLU A 51 -10.53 -1.68 0.72
CA GLU A 51 -9.98 -2.98 1.02
C GLU A 51 -8.54 -3.01 0.57
N VAL A 52 -7.67 -3.51 1.42
CA VAL A 52 -6.24 -3.59 1.12
C VAL A 52 -5.84 -5.05 0.99
N GLU A 53 -5.28 -5.40 -0.15
CA GLU A 53 -4.73 -6.72 -0.39
C GLU A 53 -3.22 -6.61 -0.41
N LEU A 54 -2.56 -7.43 0.40
CA LEU A 54 -1.11 -7.44 0.49
C LEU A 54 -0.54 -8.61 -0.29
N ILE A 55 0.41 -8.30 -1.15
CA ILE A 55 1.11 -9.30 -1.94
C ILE A 55 2.50 -9.46 -1.33
N ASN A 56 2.80 -10.65 -0.86
CA ASN A 56 4.12 -10.94 -0.33
C ASN A 56 4.99 -11.49 -1.46
N THR A 57 6.05 -10.74 -1.76
CA THR A 57 7.05 -11.22 -2.70
C THR A 57 8.15 -11.89 -1.90
N THR A 58 8.23 -13.19 -1.99
CA THR A 58 9.35 -13.93 -1.40
C THR A 58 10.37 -14.18 -2.49
N LEU A 59 11.54 -13.76 -2.21
CA LEU A 59 12.67 -14.09 -3.05
C LEU A 59 13.29 -15.37 -2.58
#